data_0c809bf757f4a07b0c88bc993d42a7c3
#
_entry.id   0c809bf757f4a07b0c88bc993d42a7c3
#
_cell.length_a   1.000
_cell.length_b   1.000
_cell.length_c   1.000
_cell.angle_alpha   90.00
_cell.angle_beta   90.00
_cell.angle_gamma   90.00
#
_symmetry.space_group_name_H-M   'P 1'
#
loop_
_entity.id
_entity.type
_entity.pdbx_description
1 polymer ?
#
loop_
_entity_poly.entity_id
_entity_poly.type
_entity_poly.pdbx_seq_one_letter_code
_entity_poly.pdbx_strand_id
1 'polypeptide(L)'
;LHPRVRRQRQMCIRDSYSSVVDSTIVVKESELKDLYNKKKEQFKQYQETRDIKYIDVQVTASAADRAAIQKEVDEATEQLATTTDDYTSFIRSVGSEAPYVDLFYNKTAFPSDVVARLDSASVGSVYGPYYNGGDNTINSFKIVAKTAAADSVEFRQIQVYAADAAKTKTLADSIYNAIKGGANFVDLAKKYGQTGDSNWMTAAQYEGAQIDGDNLKFISAINSTGVNELVNLPLGQANVILQVTNKKAVKDKYKVAVVKREVEFSKETYNRAYNDFSQFIAANPSVEKMVANAEEAGYKLLDRADLYSSEHGIGGVRGTKEALRWAFDKAKPGEVSGLYECGESDHMMVVGLVNIKPEGYRPLKAVQEQLRAEIVKDKKAEKIMADMKAANATSLDQYKAMPNAVSDSLKMVTFAAPAYVSALRSSEPLVGAYASVAEVNKLSAPIKGNAGVFVLQVYGKDKLNDTFNAKDEEATLTNMHARFASRLMNDLYL
;
A
#
# COMPACT_ATOMS: atom_id res chain seq x y z
N LEU A 1 -9.66 7.12 -35.82
CA LEU A 1 -10.06 5.71 -35.92
C LEU A 1 -8.79 4.86 -36.18
N HIS A 2 -8.20 4.27 -35.15
CA HIS A 2 -7.02 3.42 -35.33
C HIS A 2 -7.47 1.95 -35.33
N PRO A 3 -7.21 1.20 -36.40
CA PRO A 3 -7.55 -0.21 -36.45
C PRO A 3 -6.68 -0.99 -35.45
N ARG A 4 -7.31 -1.63 -34.48
CA ARG A 4 -6.65 -2.65 -33.64
C ARG A 4 -6.38 -3.88 -34.50
N VAL A 5 -5.12 -4.27 -34.62
CA VAL A 5 -4.70 -5.32 -35.54
C VAL A 5 -4.19 -6.53 -34.77
N ARG A 6 -4.88 -7.69 -34.87
CA ARG A 6 -4.37 -9.01 -34.44
C ARG A 6 -3.48 -9.61 -35.52
N ARG A 7 -2.29 -10.13 -35.16
CA ARG A 7 -1.40 -10.73 -36.15
C ARG A 7 -0.45 -11.76 -35.58
N GLN A 8 -0.21 -12.79 -36.37
CA GLN A 8 0.94 -13.68 -36.22
C GLN A 8 2.09 -13.08 -37.01
N ARG A 9 3.27 -12.90 -36.40
CA ARG A 9 4.43 -12.31 -37.05
C ARG A 9 5.67 -13.10 -36.68
N GLN A 10 6.48 -13.37 -37.66
CA GLN A 10 7.84 -13.80 -37.42
C GLN A 10 8.76 -12.57 -37.57
N MET A 11 9.55 -12.31 -36.56
CA MET A 11 10.50 -11.22 -36.55
C MET A 11 11.91 -11.82 -36.38
N CYS A 12 12.83 -11.38 -37.18
CA CYS A 12 14.23 -11.67 -36.99
C CYS A 12 14.89 -10.45 -36.37
N ILE A 13 15.47 -10.62 -35.19
CA ILE A 13 16.27 -9.62 -34.53
C ILE A 13 17.73 -9.92 -34.89
N ARG A 14 18.40 -9.01 -35.54
CA ARG A 14 19.83 -9.05 -35.54
C ARG A 14 20.35 -8.11 -34.48
N ASP A 15 21.09 -8.67 -33.55
CA ASP A 15 21.91 -8.00 -32.56
C ASP A 15 21.21 -7.01 -31.63
N SER A 16 21.22 -7.36 -30.34
CA SER A 16 21.13 -6.35 -29.28
C SER A 16 22.35 -5.40 -29.44
N TYR A 17 22.18 -4.15 -29.07
CA TYR A 17 23.31 -3.21 -29.04
C TYR A 17 24.50 -3.70 -28.19
N SER A 18 24.29 -4.69 -27.34
CA SER A 18 25.33 -5.35 -26.54
C SER A 18 26.34 -6.15 -27.34
N SER A 19 26.05 -6.53 -28.60
CA SER A 19 26.99 -7.23 -29.47
C SER A 19 28.12 -6.34 -29.98
N VAL A 20 27.90 -5.03 -30.02
CA VAL A 20 28.95 -4.06 -30.38
C VAL A 20 29.59 -3.54 -29.09
N VAL A 21 30.88 -3.79 -28.91
CA VAL A 21 31.64 -3.38 -27.72
C VAL A 21 31.74 -1.85 -27.66
N ASP A 22 31.43 -1.25 -26.52
CA ASP A 22 31.41 0.20 -26.31
C ASP A 22 32.75 0.87 -26.61
N SER A 23 33.86 0.21 -26.27
CA SER A 23 35.21 0.72 -26.52
C SER A 23 35.54 0.91 -27.99
N THR A 24 34.78 0.30 -28.91
CA THR A 24 34.96 0.49 -30.36
C THR A 24 34.26 1.73 -30.92
N ILE A 25 33.43 2.39 -30.06
CA ILE A 25 32.63 3.55 -30.46
C ILE A 25 33.26 4.82 -29.91
N VAL A 26 33.79 5.66 -30.80
CA VAL A 26 34.31 6.97 -30.40
C VAL A 26 33.22 8.02 -30.47
N VAL A 27 32.99 8.72 -29.34
CA VAL A 27 32.06 9.85 -29.25
C VAL A 27 32.87 11.14 -29.19
N LYS A 28 32.67 12.01 -30.17
CA LYS A 28 33.34 13.32 -30.25
C LYS A 28 32.60 14.37 -29.40
N GLU A 29 33.33 15.34 -28.88
CA GLU A 29 32.72 16.42 -28.08
C GLU A 29 31.75 17.30 -28.90
N SER A 30 32.00 17.46 -30.19
CA SER A 30 31.10 18.14 -31.12
C SER A 30 29.74 17.45 -31.20
N GLU A 31 29.72 16.11 -31.26
CA GLU A 31 28.49 15.33 -31.35
C GLU A 31 27.62 15.47 -30.04
N LEU A 32 28.30 15.56 -28.89
CA LEU A 32 27.63 15.83 -27.62
C LEU A 32 27.00 17.22 -27.62
N LYS A 33 27.71 18.24 -28.10
CA LYS A 33 27.20 19.62 -28.21
C LYS A 33 26.03 19.72 -29.19
N ASP A 34 26.15 19.07 -30.34
CA ASP A 34 25.11 19.06 -31.37
C ASP A 34 23.81 18.38 -30.86
N LEU A 35 23.96 17.21 -30.23
CA LEU A 35 22.81 16.49 -29.66
C LEU A 35 22.19 17.25 -28.51
N TYR A 36 23.02 17.86 -27.65
CA TYR A 36 22.53 18.74 -26.58
C TYR A 36 21.69 19.90 -27.11
N ASN A 37 22.21 20.61 -28.12
CA ASN A 37 21.50 21.76 -28.73
C ASN A 37 20.17 21.31 -29.35
N LYS A 38 20.18 20.15 -30.05
CA LYS A 38 18.98 19.58 -30.66
C LYS A 38 17.91 19.20 -29.61
N LYS A 39 18.35 18.74 -28.43
CA LYS A 39 17.47 18.27 -27.35
C LYS A 39 17.34 19.22 -26.18
N LYS A 40 17.84 20.44 -26.29
CA LYS A 40 17.94 21.42 -25.20
C LYS A 40 16.65 21.60 -24.44
N GLU A 41 15.50 21.62 -25.12
CA GLU A 41 14.18 21.76 -24.50
C GLU A 41 13.82 20.57 -23.58
N GLN A 42 14.37 19.38 -23.81
CA GLN A 42 14.15 18.22 -22.94
C GLN A 42 14.92 18.35 -21.61
N PHE A 43 15.93 19.22 -21.56
CA PHE A 43 16.73 19.50 -20.36
C PHE A 43 16.34 20.78 -19.65
N LYS A 44 15.15 21.34 -20.00
CA LYS A 44 14.61 22.51 -19.33
C LYS A 44 14.07 22.09 -17.96
N GLN A 45 14.55 22.79 -16.95
CA GLN A 45 14.12 22.68 -15.57
C GLN A 45 13.26 23.89 -15.24
N TYR A 46 12.01 23.65 -14.85
CA TYR A 46 11.02 24.72 -14.64
C TYR A 46 11.01 25.27 -13.21
N GLN A 47 11.72 24.62 -12.32
CA GLN A 47 11.85 25.00 -10.91
C GLN A 47 13.25 24.71 -10.43
N GLU A 48 13.72 25.47 -9.45
CA GLU A 48 14.96 25.18 -8.76
C GLU A 48 14.84 23.87 -7.96
N THR A 49 15.88 23.05 -7.99
CA THR A 49 15.96 21.80 -7.21
C THR A 49 17.27 21.73 -6.42
N ARG A 50 17.27 20.85 -5.42
CA ARG A 50 18.42 20.57 -4.58
C ARG A 50 18.85 19.12 -4.71
N ASP A 51 20.17 18.88 -4.73
CA ASP A 51 20.72 17.55 -4.47
C ASP A 51 21.16 17.52 -3.02
N ILE A 52 20.66 16.55 -2.27
CA ILE A 52 20.97 16.39 -0.87
C ILE A 52 21.50 14.98 -0.59
N LYS A 53 22.30 14.88 0.45
CA LYS A 53 22.57 13.62 1.16
C LYS A 53 21.94 13.73 2.54
N TYR A 54 21.38 12.64 3.03
CA TYR A 54 20.75 12.66 4.34
C TYR A 54 20.95 11.35 5.07
N ILE A 55 20.87 11.40 6.38
CA ILE A 55 20.82 10.23 7.25
C ILE A 55 19.47 10.29 7.96
N ASP A 56 18.74 9.17 7.91
CA ASP A 56 17.50 8.94 8.62
C ASP A 56 17.74 7.82 9.63
N VAL A 57 17.56 8.13 10.90
CA VAL A 57 17.72 7.19 12.01
C VAL A 57 16.36 6.90 12.59
N GLN A 58 15.85 5.70 12.34
CA GLN A 58 14.66 5.22 13.02
C GLN A 58 15.03 4.65 14.37
N VAL A 59 14.41 5.17 15.43
CA VAL A 59 14.58 4.66 16.79
C VAL A 59 13.72 3.42 16.94
N THR A 60 14.34 2.33 17.34
CA THR A 60 13.65 1.05 17.59
C THR A 60 13.92 0.58 19.02
N ALA A 61 13.03 -0.25 19.54
CA ALA A 61 13.15 -0.80 20.87
C ALA A 61 14.50 -1.55 21.05
N SER A 62 15.22 -1.22 22.11
CA SER A 62 16.45 -1.90 22.49
C SER A 62 16.17 -3.31 23.04
N ALA A 63 17.21 -4.11 23.22
CA ALA A 63 17.08 -5.41 23.89
C ALA A 63 16.55 -5.28 25.33
N ALA A 64 16.91 -4.19 26.02
CA ALA A 64 16.41 -3.90 27.38
C ALA A 64 14.92 -3.55 27.37
N ASP A 65 14.47 -2.72 26.42
CA ASP A 65 13.05 -2.38 26.26
C ASP A 65 12.23 -3.63 25.96
N ARG A 66 12.70 -4.45 25.03
CA ARG A 66 12.04 -5.72 24.69
C ARG A 66 11.96 -6.66 25.89
N ALA A 67 13.04 -6.76 26.69
CA ALA A 67 13.05 -7.59 27.89
C ALA A 67 12.10 -7.05 28.98
N ALA A 68 11.98 -5.74 29.12
CA ALA A 68 11.04 -5.11 30.05
C ALA A 68 9.59 -5.41 29.68
N ILE A 69 9.24 -5.22 28.41
CA ILE A 69 7.87 -5.52 27.91
C ILE A 69 7.58 -7.03 27.97
N GLN A 70 8.56 -7.88 27.66
CA GLN A 70 8.41 -9.33 27.82
C GLN A 70 8.04 -9.68 29.26
N LYS A 71 8.75 -9.12 30.24
CA LYS A 71 8.48 -9.34 31.66
C LYS A 71 7.07 -8.89 32.07
N GLU A 72 6.63 -7.70 31.61
CA GLU A 72 5.27 -7.22 31.86
C GLU A 72 4.22 -8.19 31.30
N VAL A 73 4.44 -8.70 30.09
CA VAL A 73 3.51 -9.66 29.47
C VAL A 73 3.59 -11.03 30.15
N ASP A 74 4.74 -11.48 30.62
CA ASP A 74 4.87 -12.70 31.41
C ASP A 74 4.03 -12.62 32.69
N GLU A 75 4.17 -11.54 33.46
CA GLU A 75 3.40 -11.29 34.69
C GLU A 75 1.89 -11.19 34.40
N ALA A 76 1.50 -10.48 33.32
CA ALA A 76 0.11 -10.39 32.90
C ALA A 76 -0.45 -11.76 32.45
N THR A 77 0.37 -12.60 31.83
CA THR A 77 -0.02 -13.95 31.40
C THR A 77 -0.28 -14.87 32.59
N GLU A 78 0.55 -14.81 33.61
CA GLU A 78 0.35 -15.56 34.87
C GLU A 78 -0.97 -15.12 35.56
N GLN A 79 -1.23 -13.82 35.62
CA GLN A 79 -2.48 -13.29 36.15
C GLN A 79 -3.70 -13.69 35.28
N LEU A 80 -3.58 -13.65 33.96
CA LEU A 80 -4.62 -14.08 33.03
C LEU A 80 -4.99 -15.55 33.26
N ALA A 81 -4.02 -16.41 33.56
CA ALA A 81 -4.27 -17.82 33.82
C ALA A 81 -5.21 -18.04 35.03
N THR A 82 -5.08 -17.23 36.06
CA THR A 82 -5.87 -17.33 37.30
C THR A 82 -7.15 -16.50 37.29
N THR A 83 -7.29 -15.53 36.35
CA THR A 83 -8.49 -14.71 36.21
C THR A 83 -9.66 -15.56 35.76
N THR A 84 -10.81 -15.47 36.47
CA THR A 84 -12.02 -16.25 36.20
C THR A 84 -13.24 -15.40 35.82
N ASP A 85 -13.23 -14.12 36.19
CA ASP A 85 -14.28 -13.14 35.94
C ASP A 85 -13.69 -11.76 35.62
N ASP A 86 -14.53 -10.80 35.27
CA ASP A 86 -14.19 -9.41 34.95
C ASP A 86 -12.92 -9.25 34.06
N TYR A 87 -12.88 -10.02 33.00
CA TYR A 87 -11.80 -9.91 32.00
C TYR A 87 -11.68 -8.50 31.41
N THR A 88 -12.77 -7.72 31.38
CA THR A 88 -12.75 -6.34 30.87
C THR A 88 -11.86 -5.44 31.72
N SER A 89 -12.06 -5.46 33.07
CA SER A 89 -11.21 -4.69 34.00
C SER A 89 -9.78 -5.20 34.03
N PHE A 90 -9.59 -6.52 33.99
CA PHE A 90 -8.27 -7.12 33.96
C PHE A 90 -7.47 -6.68 32.73
N ILE A 91 -8.00 -6.87 31.50
CA ILE A 91 -7.32 -6.52 30.25
C ILE A 91 -6.99 -5.02 30.20
N ARG A 92 -7.88 -4.17 30.73
CA ARG A 92 -7.60 -2.73 30.85
C ARG A 92 -6.49 -2.45 31.87
N SER A 93 -6.46 -3.14 32.98
CA SER A 93 -5.47 -2.92 34.05
C SER A 93 -4.04 -3.27 33.63
N VAL A 94 -3.86 -4.27 32.78
CA VAL A 94 -2.55 -4.67 32.23
C VAL A 94 -2.16 -3.86 30.99
N GLY A 95 -2.96 -2.87 30.60
CA GLY A 95 -2.66 -1.97 29.49
C GLY A 95 -2.61 -2.68 28.13
N SER A 96 -3.42 -3.71 27.92
CA SER A 96 -3.51 -4.39 26.62
C SER A 96 -4.10 -3.47 25.56
N GLU A 97 -3.50 -3.44 24.39
CA GLU A 97 -4.00 -2.73 23.20
C GLU A 97 -5.28 -3.38 22.63
N ALA A 98 -5.47 -4.67 22.87
CA ALA A 98 -6.64 -5.41 22.43
C ALA A 98 -7.71 -5.37 23.56
N PRO A 99 -8.80 -4.59 23.42
CA PRO A 99 -9.84 -4.55 24.45
C PRO A 99 -10.59 -5.88 24.51
N TYR A 100 -10.95 -6.31 25.70
CA TYR A 100 -11.87 -7.43 25.88
C TYR A 100 -13.32 -6.95 25.83
N VAL A 101 -14.09 -7.58 24.96
CA VAL A 101 -15.54 -7.38 24.87
C VAL A 101 -16.24 -8.70 25.18
N ASP A 102 -17.16 -8.67 26.14
CA ASP A 102 -17.86 -9.88 26.59
C ASP A 102 -18.96 -10.34 25.61
N LEU A 103 -18.54 -10.60 24.37
CA LEU A 103 -19.37 -11.14 23.30
C LEU A 103 -18.73 -12.39 22.67
N PHE A 104 -19.57 -13.25 22.12
CA PHE A 104 -19.12 -14.36 21.32
C PHE A 104 -18.91 -13.95 19.87
N TYR A 105 -17.70 -14.16 19.37
CA TYR A 105 -17.29 -13.84 18.01
C TYR A 105 -17.04 -15.10 17.19
N ASN A 106 -17.21 -14.99 15.87
CA ASN A 106 -16.80 -16.04 14.96
C ASN A 106 -15.27 -16.17 14.96
N LYS A 107 -14.77 -17.35 14.59
CA LYS A 107 -13.34 -17.61 14.44
C LYS A 107 -12.65 -16.59 13.53
N THR A 108 -13.33 -16.12 12.48
CA THR A 108 -12.82 -15.15 11.50
C THR A 108 -12.62 -13.73 12.03
N ALA A 109 -13.15 -13.42 13.20
CA ALA A 109 -12.98 -12.10 13.84
C ALA A 109 -11.64 -11.97 14.58
N PHE A 110 -10.90 -13.07 14.76
CA PHE A 110 -9.64 -13.07 15.50
C PHE A 110 -8.43 -13.04 14.54
N PRO A 111 -7.28 -12.50 15.01
CA PRO A 111 -6.02 -12.59 14.26
C PRO A 111 -5.60 -14.03 13.94
N SER A 112 -4.84 -14.21 12.88
CA SER A 112 -4.47 -15.54 12.35
C SER A 112 -3.70 -16.43 13.34
N ASP A 113 -2.90 -15.83 14.20
CA ASP A 113 -2.12 -16.48 15.26
C ASP A 113 -3.02 -17.04 16.38
N VAL A 114 -4.09 -16.33 16.73
CA VAL A 114 -5.15 -16.79 17.64
C VAL A 114 -5.98 -17.88 16.97
N VAL A 115 -6.45 -17.62 15.74
CA VAL A 115 -7.27 -18.56 14.93
C VAL A 115 -6.63 -19.93 14.83
N ALA A 116 -5.32 -20.00 14.61
CA ALA A 116 -4.61 -21.29 14.46
C ALA A 116 -4.73 -22.21 15.68
N ARG A 117 -5.17 -21.70 16.85
CA ARG A 117 -5.23 -22.43 18.11
C ARG A 117 -6.63 -22.63 18.66
N LEU A 118 -7.62 -21.86 18.19
CA LEU A 118 -8.99 -21.90 18.70
C LEU A 118 -9.66 -23.26 18.63
N ASP A 119 -9.33 -24.08 17.61
CA ASP A 119 -9.95 -25.40 17.44
C ASP A 119 -9.35 -26.47 18.35
N SER A 120 -8.07 -26.33 18.68
CA SER A 120 -7.29 -27.35 19.41
C SER A 120 -7.18 -27.07 20.91
N ALA A 121 -7.34 -25.80 21.33
CA ALA A 121 -7.17 -25.40 22.72
C ALA A 121 -8.49 -25.54 23.50
N SER A 122 -8.37 -25.96 24.77
CA SER A 122 -9.50 -26.12 25.70
C SER A 122 -9.90 -24.75 26.27
N VAL A 123 -11.19 -24.63 26.65
CA VAL A 123 -11.64 -23.48 27.42
C VAL A 123 -10.87 -23.40 28.74
N GLY A 124 -10.44 -22.18 29.10
CA GLY A 124 -9.60 -21.90 30.26
C GLY A 124 -8.09 -21.99 29.99
N SER A 125 -7.67 -22.57 28.84
CA SER A 125 -6.23 -22.61 28.51
C SER A 125 -5.72 -21.23 28.11
N VAL A 126 -4.48 -20.94 28.56
CA VAL A 126 -3.70 -19.77 28.19
C VAL A 126 -2.61 -20.18 27.20
N TYR A 127 -2.42 -19.36 26.20
CA TYR A 127 -1.36 -19.50 25.21
C TYR A 127 -0.50 -18.27 25.17
N GLY A 128 0.82 -18.47 25.17
CA GLY A 128 1.80 -17.39 25.16
C GLY A 128 2.62 -17.33 26.46
N PRO A 129 3.45 -16.29 26.65
CA PRO A 129 3.67 -15.20 25.70
C PRO A 129 4.40 -15.63 24.42
N TYR A 130 4.15 -14.92 23.32
CA TYR A 130 4.87 -15.07 22.06
C TYR A 130 5.03 -13.72 21.34
N TYR A 131 6.13 -13.58 20.61
CA TYR A 131 6.35 -12.40 19.78
C TYR A 131 5.69 -12.55 18.41
N ASN A 132 4.93 -11.54 17.99
CA ASN A 132 4.37 -11.42 16.66
C ASN A 132 5.16 -10.38 15.85
N GLY A 133 5.98 -10.83 14.90
CA GLY A 133 6.78 -9.94 14.05
C GLY A 133 5.98 -9.17 13.00
N GLY A 134 4.71 -9.50 12.79
CA GLY A 134 3.84 -8.80 11.82
C GLY A 134 3.40 -7.42 12.29
N ASP A 135 3.24 -7.24 13.59
CA ASP A 135 2.80 -5.99 14.21
C ASP A 135 3.69 -5.56 15.39
N ASN A 136 4.87 -6.16 15.51
CA ASN A 136 5.87 -5.85 16.55
C ASN A 136 5.31 -5.93 17.98
N THR A 137 4.50 -6.95 18.29
CA THR A 137 3.86 -7.11 19.59
C THR A 137 4.28 -8.37 20.33
N ILE A 138 4.17 -8.37 21.66
CA ILE A 138 4.24 -9.57 22.49
C ILE A 138 2.81 -9.85 22.97
N ASN A 139 2.35 -11.07 22.72
CA ASN A 139 0.97 -11.46 22.91
C ASN A 139 0.82 -12.68 23.79
N SER A 140 -0.24 -12.72 24.58
CA SER A 140 -0.80 -13.94 25.15
C SER A 140 -2.31 -13.89 25.12
N PHE A 141 -2.98 -15.04 25.14
CA PHE A 141 -4.44 -15.05 25.18
C PHE A 141 -4.98 -16.25 25.95
N LYS A 142 -6.21 -16.09 26.44
CA LYS A 142 -6.99 -17.14 27.11
C LYS A 142 -8.29 -17.37 26.38
N ILE A 143 -8.64 -18.61 26.14
CA ILE A 143 -9.96 -18.98 25.65
C ILE A 143 -10.91 -18.96 26.86
N VAL A 144 -11.69 -17.89 26.96
CA VAL A 144 -12.61 -17.67 28.09
C VAL A 144 -13.82 -18.58 27.97
N ALA A 145 -14.40 -18.68 26.79
CA ALA A 145 -15.56 -19.53 26.52
C ALA A 145 -15.64 -19.94 25.04
N LYS A 146 -16.30 -21.08 24.81
CA LYS A 146 -16.67 -21.57 23.48
C LYS A 146 -18.11 -22.00 23.50
N THR A 147 -18.88 -21.69 22.46
CA THR A 147 -20.27 -22.12 22.30
C THR A 147 -20.64 -22.25 20.83
N ALA A 148 -21.61 -23.11 20.55
CA ALA A 148 -22.27 -23.13 19.24
C ALA A 148 -23.47 -22.16 19.29
N ALA A 149 -23.43 -21.09 18.50
CA ALA A 149 -24.48 -20.07 18.47
C ALA A 149 -24.79 -19.62 17.05
N ALA A 150 -26.00 -19.07 16.88
CA ALA A 150 -26.44 -18.57 15.58
C ALA A 150 -25.56 -17.41 15.09
N ASP A 151 -25.22 -17.44 13.80
CA ASP A 151 -24.50 -16.35 13.14
C ASP A 151 -25.43 -15.23 12.66
N SER A 152 -26.70 -15.56 12.46
CA SER A 152 -27.75 -14.63 12.05
C SER A 152 -28.95 -14.74 12.97
N VAL A 153 -29.40 -13.60 13.49
CA VAL A 153 -30.55 -13.50 14.37
C VAL A 153 -31.55 -12.53 13.76
N GLU A 154 -32.80 -12.97 13.63
CA GLU A 154 -33.90 -12.13 13.24
C GLU A 154 -34.63 -11.65 14.51
N PHE A 155 -34.83 -10.37 14.57
CA PHE A 155 -35.49 -9.73 15.72
C PHE A 155 -36.36 -8.57 15.25
N ARG A 156 -37.31 -8.21 16.13
CA ARG A 156 -38.10 -6.99 16.02
C ARG A 156 -38.09 -6.24 17.34
N GLN A 157 -38.33 -4.94 17.28
CA GLN A 157 -38.22 -4.09 18.45
C GLN A 157 -39.27 -3.00 18.47
N ILE A 158 -39.59 -2.54 19.69
CA ILE A 158 -40.35 -1.31 19.96
C ILE A 158 -39.46 -0.44 20.84
N GLN A 159 -39.10 0.74 20.37
CA GLN A 159 -38.38 1.74 21.17
C GLN A 159 -39.39 2.57 21.92
N VAL A 160 -39.18 2.70 23.23
CA VAL A 160 -40.08 3.37 24.14
C VAL A 160 -39.38 4.57 24.76
N TYR A 161 -39.99 5.73 24.60
CA TYR A 161 -39.54 6.99 25.18
C TYR A 161 -40.71 7.67 25.91
N ALA A 162 -40.42 8.30 27.07
CA ALA A 162 -41.33 9.15 27.76
C ALA A 162 -40.62 10.38 28.34
N ALA A 163 -41.33 11.21 29.09
CA ALA A 163 -40.79 12.47 29.58
C ALA A 163 -39.60 12.34 30.53
N ASP A 164 -39.46 11.20 31.19
CA ASP A 164 -38.37 10.86 32.10
C ASP A 164 -38.14 9.34 32.13
N ALA A 165 -37.01 8.92 32.68
CA ALA A 165 -36.63 7.50 32.75
C ALA A 165 -37.62 6.62 33.52
N ALA A 166 -38.23 7.15 34.59
CA ALA A 166 -39.21 6.39 35.38
C ALA A 166 -40.49 6.13 34.59
N LYS A 167 -40.99 7.15 33.88
CA LYS A 167 -42.16 7.02 32.99
C LYS A 167 -41.84 6.13 31.78
N THR A 168 -40.63 6.26 31.21
CA THR A 168 -40.16 5.39 30.13
C THR A 168 -40.21 3.92 30.57
N LYS A 169 -39.66 3.61 31.77
CA LYS A 169 -39.65 2.26 32.30
C LYS A 169 -41.07 1.75 32.52
N THR A 170 -41.94 2.54 33.19
CA THR A 170 -43.34 2.14 33.45
C THR A 170 -44.10 1.85 32.15
N LEU A 171 -43.93 2.68 31.14
CA LEU A 171 -44.54 2.50 29.84
C LEU A 171 -44.00 1.24 29.13
N ALA A 172 -42.70 1.04 29.15
CA ALA A 172 -42.06 -0.15 28.59
C ALA A 172 -42.51 -1.44 29.29
N ASP A 173 -42.58 -1.44 30.62
CA ASP A 173 -43.09 -2.57 31.38
C ASP A 173 -44.56 -2.89 31.03
N SER A 174 -45.38 -1.86 30.79
CA SER A 174 -46.79 -2.03 30.37
C SER A 174 -46.87 -2.68 28.98
N ILE A 175 -46.06 -2.20 28.02
CA ILE A 175 -45.99 -2.77 26.64
C ILE A 175 -45.49 -4.20 26.69
N TYR A 176 -44.42 -4.45 27.44
CA TYR A 176 -43.83 -5.78 27.62
C TYR A 176 -44.87 -6.77 28.17
N ASN A 177 -45.56 -6.39 29.24
CA ASN A 177 -46.58 -7.24 29.86
C ASN A 177 -47.79 -7.47 28.93
N ALA A 178 -48.19 -6.48 28.13
CA ALA A 178 -49.26 -6.63 27.17
C ALA A 178 -48.88 -7.65 26.08
N ILE A 179 -47.68 -7.58 25.53
CA ILE A 179 -47.21 -8.54 24.53
C ILE A 179 -47.08 -9.94 25.14
N LYS A 180 -46.53 -10.03 26.35
CA LYS A 180 -46.43 -11.29 27.09
C LYS A 180 -47.79 -11.92 27.37
N GLY A 181 -48.81 -11.08 27.55
CA GLY A 181 -50.22 -11.48 27.70
C GLY A 181 -50.94 -11.80 26.41
N GLY A 182 -50.26 -11.79 25.24
CA GLY A 182 -50.81 -12.18 23.95
C GLY A 182 -51.22 -11.03 23.02
N ALA A 183 -50.95 -9.76 23.38
CA ALA A 183 -51.20 -8.65 22.48
C ALA A 183 -50.27 -8.75 21.25
N ASN A 184 -50.80 -8.34 20.07
CA ASN A 184 -50.04 -8.38 18.84
C ASN A 184 -48.89 -7.35 18.84
N PHE A 185 -47.69 -7.80 18.61
CA PHE A 185 -46.47 -6.97 18.63
C PHE A 185 -46.53 -5.84 17.62
N VAL A 186 -46.94 -6.14 16.37
CA VAL A 186 -46.97 -5.17 15.25
C VAL A 186 -48.03 -4.10 15.53
N ASP A 187 -49.17 -4.48 16.07
CA ASP A 187 -50.27 -3.53 16.40
C ASP A 187 -49.87 -2.57 17.50
N LEU A 188 -49.13 -3.07 18.49
CA LEU A 188 -48.54 -2.23 19.55
C LEU A 188 -47.45 -1.34 19.00
N ALA A 189 -46.56 -1.85 18.17
CA ALA A 189 -45.50 -1.03 17.50
C ALA A 189 -46.14 0.14 16.75
N LYS A 190 -47.16 -0.13 15.92
CA LYS A 190 -47.88 0.91 15.16
C LYS A 190 -48.53 1.96 16.06
N LYS A 191 -49.05 1.58 17.22
CA LYS A 191 -49.63 2.51 18.23
C LYS A 191 -48.60 3.52 18.73
N TYR A 192 -47.30 3.17 18.69
CA TYR A 192 -46.19 4.04 19.05
C TYR A 192 -45.42 4.57 17.82
N GLY A 193 -46.04 4.55 16.65
CA GLY A 193 -45.46 5.13 15.41
C GLY A 193 -44.31 4.33 14.79
N GLN A 194 -44.22 3.02 15.10
CA GLN A 194 -43.20 2.14 14.61
C GLN A 194 -43.80 0.99 13.79
N THR A 195 -43.05 0.41 12.85
CA THR A 195 -43.56 -0.64 11.95
C THR A 195 -43.70 -1.99 12.66
N GLY A 196 -42.81 -2.29 13.61
CA GLY A 196 -42.73 -3.60 14.27
C GLY A 196 -42.23 -4.71 13.36
N ASP A 197 -41.59 -4.34 12.22
CA ASP A 197 -41.01 -5.29 11.26
C ASP A 197 -39.79 -5.99 11.84
N SER A 198 -39.58 -7.23 11.38
CA SER A 198 -38.38 -8.00 11.73
C SER A 198 -37.21 -7.60 10.87
N ASN A 199 -36.02 -7.56 11.48
CA ASN A 199 -34.75 -7.29 10.84
C ASN A 199 -33.74 -8.40 11.15
N TRP A 200 -32.88 -8.72 10.20
CA TRP A 200 -31.78 -9.64 10.40
C TRP A 200 -30.53 -8.90 10.84
N MET A 201 -29.86 -9.38 11.87
CA MET A 201 -28.50 -9.00 12.26
C MET A 201 -27.57 -10.21 12.12
N THR A 202 -26.45 -10.02 11.44
CA THR A 202 -25.40 -11.03 11.32
C THR A 202 -24.21 -10.66 12.20
N ALA A 203 -23.44 -11.65 12.64
CA ALA A 203 -22.24 -11.41 13.44
C ALA A 203 -21.24 -10.49 12.71
N ALA A 204 -21.10 -10.59 11.40
CA ALA A 204 -20.21 -9.73 10.60
C ALA A 204 -20.55 -8.23 10.70
N GLN A 205 -21.77 -7.85 11.07
CA GLN A 205 -22.15 -6.43 11.23
C GLN A 205 -21.57 -5.78 12.48
N TYR A 206 -21.16 -6.56 13.48
CA TYR A 206 -20.55 -6.04 14.70
C TYR A 206 -19.13 -6.57 14.96
N GLU A 207 -18.70 -7.62 14.26
CA GLU A 207 -17.32 -8.10 14.32
C GLU A 207 -16.36 -7.06 13.73
N GLY A 208 -15.31 -6.70 14.48
CA GLY A 208 -14.34 -5.65 14.08
C GLY A 208 -14.77 -4.22 14.40
N ALA A 209 -15.97 -3.99 14.94
CA ALA A 209 -16.40 -2.69 15.45
C ALA A 209 -16.04 -2.51 16.94
N GLN A 210 -15.80 -1.27 17.34
CA GLN A 210 -15.70 -0.95 18.76
C GLN A 210 -17.10 -0.95 19.35
N ILE A 211 -17.37 -1.90 20.26
CA ILE A 211 -18.69 -2.11 20.88
C ILE A 211 -18.57 -1.90 22.37
N ASP A 212 -19.32 -0.93 22.87
CA ASP A 212 -19.39 -0.59 24.29
C ASP A 212 -20.79 -0.12 24.69
N GLY A 213 -21.00 0.14 25.98
CA GLY A 213 -22.18 0.77 26.53
C GLY A 213 -23.49 0.10 26.11
N ASP A 214 -24.40 0.89 25.56
CA ASP A 214 -25.75 0.44 25.20
C ASP A 214 -25.73 -0.45 23.93
N ASN A 215 -24.76 -0.28 23.01
CA ASN A 215 -24.61 -1.17 21.88
C ASN A 215 -24.23 -2.59 22.33
N LEU A 216 -23.33 -2.70 23.32
CA LEU A 216 -22.94 -3.99 23.87
C LEU A 216 -24.14 -4.69 24.52
N LYS A 217 -24.94 -3.96 25.32
CA LYS A 217 -26.17 -4.50 25.94
C LYS A 217 -27.16 -4.98 24.89
N PHE A 218 -27.38 -4.19 23.84
CA PHE A 218 -28.32 -4.50 22.77
C PHE A 218 -27.88 -5.76 21.97
N ILE A 219 -26.65 -5.84 21.56
CA ILE A 219 -26.12 -7.00 20.82
C ILE A 219 -26.10 -8.25 21.70
N SER A 220 -25.74 -8.10 22.99
CA SER A 220 -25.77 -9.19 23.97
C SER A 220 -27.15 -9.72 24.13
N ALA A 221 -28.17 -8.84 24.26
CA ALA A 221 -29.58 -9.23 24.42
C ALA A 221 -30.07 -9.97 23.17
N ILE A 222 -29.80 -9.49 21.95
CA ILE A 222 -30.19 -10.18 20.70
C ILE A 222 -29.58 -11.59 20.63
N ASN A 223 -28.32 -11.73 20.99
CA ASN A 223 -27.62 -13.02 20.89
C ASN A 223 -28.08 -14.03 21.96
N SER A 224 -28.36 -13.55 23.20
CA SER A 224 -28.73 -14.40 24.35
C SER A 224 -30.20 -14.75 24.39
N THR A 225 -31.10 -13.91 23.86
CA THR A 225 -32.56 -14.13 23.91
C THR A 225 -32.96 -15.31 23.03
N GLY A 226 -33.80 -16.21 23.52
CA GLY A 226 -34.31 -17.36 22.79
C GLY A 226 -35.32 -16.97 21.70
N VAL A 227 -35.54 -17.90 20.74
CA VAL A 227 -36.56 -17.67 19.69
C VAL A 227 -37.96 -17.57 20.33
N ASN A 228 -38.72 -16.56 19.92
CA ASN A 228 -40.01 -16.11 20.46
C ASN A 228 -39.96 -15.55 21.88
N GLU A 229 -38.80 -15.41 22.49
CA GLU A 229 -38.66 -14.75 23.77
C GLU A 229 -38.62 -13.22 23.60
N LEU A 230 -39.08 -12.55 24.68
CA LEU A 230 -39.26 -11.10 24.78
C LEU A 230 -38.38 -10.55 25.90
N VAL A 231 -37.69 -9.45 25.63
CA VAL A 231 -36.83 -8.75 26.61
C VAL A 231 -37.23 -7.27 26.65
N ASN A 232 -37.31 -6.69 27.86
CA ASN A 232 -37.38 -5.24 28.06
C ASN A 232 -35.99 -4.73 28.46
N LEU A 233 -35.32 -4.05 27.54
CA LEU A 233 -33.93 -3.65 27.65
C LEU A 233 -33.82 -2.15 27.89
N PRO A 234 -33.32 -1.68 29.04
CA PRO A 234 -33.05 -0.27 29.27
C PRO A 234 -31.74 0.15 28.54
N LEU A 235 -31.82 1.16 27.68
CA LEU A 235 -30.73 1.71 26.92
C LEU A 235 -30.72 3.24 27.02
N GLY A 236 -29.83 3.79 27.85
CA GLY A 236 -29.76 5.22 28.10
C GLY A 236 -31.08 5.76 28.69
N GLN A 237 -31.73 6.67 27.98
CA GLN A 237 -33.03 7.24 28.35
C GLN A 237 -34.23 6.50 27.74
N ALA A 238 -33.96 5.50 26.90
CA ALA A 238 -34.96 4.69 26.22
C ALA A 238 -35.07 3.30 26.85
N ASN A 239 -36.19 2.64 26.62
CA ASN A 239 -36.29 1.19 26.74
C ASN A 239 -36.57 0.58 25.36
N VAL A 240 -36.00 -0.58 25.08
CA VAL A 240 -36.29 -1.35 23.88
C VAL A 240 -36.96 -2.65 24.26
N ILE A 241 -38.20 -2.86 23.78
CA ILE A 241 -38.85 -4.15 23.84
C ILE A 241 -38.41 -4.94 22.64
N LEU A 242 -37.59 -5.93 22.89
CA LEU A 242 -36.96 -6.78 21.87
C LEU A 242 -37.61 -8.15 21.85
N GLN A 243 -37.92 -8.65 20.65
CA GLN A 243 -38.30 -10.04 20.46
C GLN A 243 -37.44 -10.69 19.37
N VAL A 244 -36.81 -11.80 19.68
CA VAL A 244 -36.13 -12.63 18.69
C VAL A 244 -37.14 -13.53 17.98
N THR A 245 -37.23 -13.45 16.68
CA THR A 245 -38.22 -14.20 15.87
C THR A 245 -37.63 -15.42 15.22
N ASN A 246 -36.33 -15.41 14.87
CA ASN A 246 -35.66 -16.54 14.22
C ASN A 246 -34.14 -16.54 14.49
N LYS A 247 -33.52 -17.70 14.43
CA LYS A 247 -32.07 -17.89 14.50
C LYS A 247 -31.63 -18.90 13.49
N LYS A 248 -30.52 -18.62 12.74
CA LYS A 248 -29.99 -19.53 11.73
C LYS A 248 -28.46 -19.46 11.61
N ALA A 249 -27.88 -20.40 10.86
CA ALA A 249 -26.46 -20.53 10.60
C ALA A 249 -25.64 -20.69 11.90
N VAL A 250 -25.87 -21.79 12.62
CA VAL A 250 -25.13 -22.10 13.86
C VAL A 250 -23.67 -22.34 13.55
N LYS A 251 -22.77 -21.64 14.25
CA LYS A 251 -21.33 -21.73 14.15
C LYS A 251 -20.68 -21.81 15.53
N ASP A 252 -19.47 -22.36 15.60
CA ASP A 252 -18.64 -22.24 16.80
C ASP A 252 -18.22 -20.79 16.99
N LYS A 253 -18.48 -20.26 18.17
CA LYS A 253 -18.13 -18.89 18.57
C LYS A 253 -17.32 -18.91 19.87
N TYR A 254 -16.46 -17.92 20.01
CA TYR A 254 -15.46 -17.86 21.05
C TYR A 254 -15.49 -16.51 21.78
N LYS A 255 -15.20 -16.55 23.08
CA LYS A 255 -14.75 -15.41 23.86
C LYS A 255 -13.27 -15.60 24.15
N VAL A 256 -12.44 -14.63 23.80
CA VAL A 256 -10.99 -14.71 23.98
C VAL A 256 -10.51 -13.43 24.65
N ALA A 257 -9.84 -13.55 25.77
CA ALA A 257 -9.14 -12.44 26.40
C ALA A 257 -7.69 -12.40 25.90
N VAL A 258 -7.28 -11.27 25.35
CA VAL A 258 -5.95 -11.10 24.75
C VAL A 258 -5.16 -10.04 25.53
N VAL A 259 -3.98 -10.39 25.97
CA VAL A 259 -2.95 -9.43 26.41
C VAL A 259 -2.06 -9.16 25.21
N LYS A 260 -2.04 -7.93 24.73
CA LYS A 260 -1.27 -7.48 23.58
C LYS A 260 -0.51 -6.22 23.94
N ARG A 261 0.81 -6.23 23.80
CA ARG A 261 1.68 -5.09 24.05
C ARG A 261 2.64 -4.89 22.89
N GLU A 262 2.65 -3.68 22.35
CA GLU A 262 3.64 -3.29 21.34
C GLU A 262 5.03 -3.20 21.96
N VAL A 263 6.04 -3.58 21.17
CA VAL A 263 7.45 -3.48 21.59
C VAL A 263 7.94 -2.08 21.21
N GLU A 264 7.61 -1.12 22.05
CA GLU A 264 8.02 0.28 21.93
C GLU A 264 9.41 0.53 22.54
N PHE A 265 10.07 1.58 22.06
CA PHE A 265 11.32 2.04 22.67
C PHE A 265 11.04 2.90 23.91
N SER A 266 11.89 2.78 24.90
CA SER A 266 11.84 3.63 26.10
C SER A 266 12.43 5.03 25.84
N LYS A 267 12.12 5.95 26.74
CA LYS A 267 12.71 7.28 26.75
C LYS A 267 14.26 7.23 26.86
N GLU A 268 14.78 6.27 27.58
CA GLU A 268 16.22 6.04 27.73
C GLU A 268 16.85 5.63 26.39
N THR A 269 16.21 4.74 25.65
CA THR A 269 16.65 4.33 24.31
C THR A 269 16.61 5.50 23.33
N TYR A 270 15.52 6.28 23.34
CA TYR A 270 15.41 7.49 22.53
C TYR A 270 16.51 8.50 22.85
N ASN A 271 16.70 8.84 24.13
CA ASN A 271 17.71 9.81 24.57
C ASN A 271 19.13 9.39 24.19
N ARG A 272 19.44 8.09 24.27
CA ARG A 272 20.74 7.57 23.83
C ARG A 272 20.92 7.78 22.34
N ALA A 273 19.97 7.33 21.52
CA ALA A 273 20.01 7.51 20.08
C ALA A 273 20.13 8.99 19.68
N TYR A 274 19.37 9.87 20.34
CA TYR A 274 19.44 11.31 20.14
C TYR A 274 20.82 11.89 20.45
N ASN A 275 21.40 11.51 21.60
CA ASN A 275 22.71 12.01 22.02
C ASN A 275 23.82 11.52 21.08
N ASP A 276 23.81 10.24 20.73
CA ASP A 276 24.80 9.63 19.84
C ASP A 276 24.73 10.29 18.45
N PHE A 277 23.53 10.48 17.91
CA PHE A 277 23.35 11.11 16.62
C PHE A 277 23.69 12.61 16.64
N SER A 278 23.34 13.34 17.72
CA SER A 278 23.72 14.73 17.89
C SER A 278 25.23 14.94 17.96
N GLN A 279 25.94 14.03 18.65
CA GLN A 279 27.40 14.06 18.70
C GLN A 279 28.02 13.78 17.32
N PHE A 280 27.46 12.82 16.59
CA PHE A 280 27.89 12.56 15.22
C PHE A 280 27.74 13.80 14.34
N ILE A 281 26.59 14.48 14.37
CA ILE A 281 26.35 15.70 13.59
C ILE A 281 27.33 16.79 13.96
N ALA A 282 27.57 17.02 15.25
CA ALA A 282 28.50 18.04 15.73
C ALA A 282 29.95 17.79 15.29
N ALA A 283 30.37 16.53 15.23
CA ALA A 283 31.69 16.12 14.75
C ALA A 283 31.83 16.24 13.21
N ASN A 284 30.73 16.24 12.47
CA ASN A 284 30.68 16.19 11.01
C ASN A 284 29.92 17.38 10.40
N PRO A 285 30.39 18.64 10.57
CA PRO A 285 29.66 19.85 10.17
C PRO A 285 29.67 20.13 8.66
N SER A 286 30.28 19.26 7.85
CA SER A 286 30.27 19.38 6.37
C SER A 286 29.83 18.08 5.72
N VAL A 287 29.24 18.19 4.53
CA VAL A 287 28.79 17.04 3.73
C VAL A 287 29.95 16.06 3.50
N GLU A 288 31.15 16.56 3.21
CA GLU A 288 32.34 15.75 3.00
C GLU A 288 32.66 14.88 4.22
N LYS A 289 32.69 15.47 5.43
CA LYS A 289 32.95 14.74 6.68
C LYS A 289 31.81 13.78 7.00
N MET A 290 30.56 14.22 6.84
CA MET A 290 29.40 13.36 7.06
C MET A 290 29.45 12.12 6.18
N VAL A 291 29.79 12.27 4.89
CA VAL A 291 29.95 11.16 3.94
C VAL A 291 31.10 10.23 4.35
N ALA A 292 32.24 10.79 4.73
CA ALA A 292 33.42 9.99 5.08
C ALA A 292 33.22 9.14 6.35
N ASN A 293 32.46 9.63 7.33
CA ASN A 293 32.39 9.04 8.66
C ASN A 293 31.05 8.33 8.96
N ALA A 294 30.03 8.45 8.09
CA ALA A 294 28.70 7.89 8.35
C ALA A 294 28.73 6.37 8.51
N GLU A 295 29.38 5.66 7.61
CA GLU A 295 29.43 4.19 7.60
C GLU A 295 30.18 3.64 8.82
N GLU A 296 31.33 4.24 9.18
CA GLU A 296 32.11 3.85 10.37
C GLU A 296 31.32 4.08 11.66
N ALA A 297 30.51 5.15 11.70
CA ALA A 297 29.62 5.43 12.82
C ALA A 297 28.34 4.59 12.83
N GLY A 298 28.14 3.71 11.84
CA GLY A 298 26.98 2.84 11.75
C GLY A 298 25.73 3.51 11.14
N TYR A 299 25.87 4.68 10.54
CA TYR A 299 24.77 5.39 9.91
C TYR A 299 24.69 5.13 8.40
N LYS A 300 23.49 4.91 7.92
CA LYS A 300 23.23 4.75 6.48
C LYS A 300 23.04 6.10 5.81
N LEU A 301 23.98 6.44 4.92
CA LEU A 301 23.86 7.63 4.08
C LEU A 301 22.94 7.37 2.88
N LEU A 302 22.01 8.27 2.65
CA LEU A 302 21.04 8.24 1.58
C LEU A 302 21.22 9.44 0.66
N ASP A 303 20.94 9.26 -0.64
CA ASP A 303 21.03 10.30 -1.66
C ASP A 303 19.63 10.66 -2.17
N ARG A 304 19.38 11.95 -2.33
CA ARG A 304 18.20 12.46 -3.01
C ARG A 304 18.59 13.54 -4.02
N ALA A 305 18.52 13.21 -5.29
CA ALA A 305 18.72 14.16 -6.37
C ALA A 305 17.38 14.81 -6.76
N ASP A 306 17.48 16.03 -7.30
CA ASP A 306 16.34 16.78 -7.82
C ASP A 306 15.17 16.92 -6.82
N LEU A 307 15.47 17.23 -5.56
CA LEU A 307 14.48 17.53 -4.53
C LEU A 307 13.78 18.85 -4.86
N TYR A 308 12.46 18.89 -4.80
CA TYR A 308 11.63 20.09 -5.03
C TYR A 308 11.17 20.70 -3.72
N SER A 309 11.02 22.03 -3.69
CA SER A 309 10.48 22.75 -2.53
C SER A 309 9.02 22.41 -2.22
N SER A 310 8.29 21.92 -3.22
CA SER A 310 6.88 21.53 -3.12
C SER A 310 6.69 20.08 -2.64
N GLU A 311 7.76 19.33 -2.39
CA GLU A 311 7.64 17.96 -1.85
C GLU A 311 7.10 18.01 -0.41
N HIS A 312 6.36 16.97 -0.03
CA HIS A 312 5.76 16.88 1.30
C HIS A 312 6.74 16.38 2.37
N GLY A 313 7.86 15.76 1.95
CA GLY A 313 8.87 15.23 2.85
C GLY A 313 10.12 14.72 2.14
N ILE A 314 11.11 14.34 2.92
CA ILE A 314 12.38 13.78 2.46
C ILE A 314 12.37 12.27 2.71
N GLY A 315 12.68 11.48 1.69
CA GLY A 315 12.85 10.02 1.83
C GLY A 315 11.61 9.22 2.22
N GLY A 316 10.42 9.81 2.11
CA GLY A 316 9.16 9.19 2.54
C GLY A 316 8.89 9.32 4.05
N VAL A 317 9.77 9.99 4.79
CA VAL A 317 9.60 10.24 6.23
C VAL A 317 8.68 11.44 6.44
N ARG A 318 7.66 11.24 7.28
CA ARG A 318 6.72 12.31 7.65
C ARG A 318 7.40 13.36 8.55
N GLY A 319 6.86 14.58 8.59
CA GLY A 319 7.35 15.61 9.51
C GLY A 319 8.68 16.27 9.12
N THR A 320 9.21 16.05 7.91
CA THR A 320 10.52 16.57 7.46
C THR A 320 10.46 17.94 6.80
N LYS A 321 9.36 18.70 6.95
CA LYS A 321 9.18 20.02 6.34
C LYS A 321 10.25 21.03 6.76
N GLU A 322 10.70 21.01 8.02
CA GLU A 322 11.74 21.92 8.51
C GLU A 322 13.11 21.61 7.89
N ALA A 323 13.42 20.31 7.69
CA ALA A 323 14.62 19.89 6.98
C ALA A 323 14.59 20.34 5.50
N LEU A 324 13.41 20.21 4.86
CA LEU A 324 13.19 20.71 3.50
C LEU A 324 13.37 22.21 3.41
N ARG A 325 12.74 22.98 4.30
CA ARG A 325 12.92 24.45 4.36
C ARG A 325 14.37 24.85 4.56
N TRP A 326 15.09 24.19 5.46
CA TRP A 326 16.50 24.45 5.64
C TRP A 326 17.29 24.28 4.35
N ALA A 327 17.05 23.20 3.60
CA ALA A 327 17.74 22.91 2.35
C ALA A 327 17.49 23.99 1.26
N PHE A 328 16.32 24.64 1.26
CA PHE A 328 15.97 25.66 0.26
C PHE A 328 16.27 27.10 0.72
N ASP A 329 16.05 27.43 1.98
CA ASP A 329 16.06 28.82 2.45
C ASP A 329 17.41 29.22 3.06
N LYS A 330 18.16 28.30 3.65
CA LYS A 330 19.33 28.63 4.49
C LYS A 330 20.63 27.97 4.05
N ALA A 331 20.56 26.76 3.49
CA ALA A 331 21.73 25.95 3.22
C ALA A 331 22.57 26.45 2.04
N LYS A 332 23.89 26.29 2.16
CA LYS A 332 24.85 26.40 1.04
C LYS A 332 25.40 25.02 0.71
N PRO A 333 25.81 24.79 -0.56
CA PRO A 333 26.47 23.55 -0.92
C PRO A 333 27.66 23.23 -0.02
N GLY A 334 27.70 22.01 0.51
CA GLY A 334 28.70 21.52 1.47
C GLY A 334 28.29 21.64 2.94
N GLU A 335 27.25 22.37 3.28
CA GLU A 335 26.75 22.52 4.65
C GLU A 335 25.86 21.34 5.07
N VAL A 336 25.85 21.06 6.37
CA VAL A 336 25.02 20.05 7.05
C VAL A 336 24.08 20.76 8.02
N SER A 337 22.84 20.32 8.10
CA SER A 337 21.81 20.85 8.99
C SER A 337 22.04 20.46 10.46
N GLY A 338 21.25 21.00 11.35
CA GLY A 338 21.01 20.42 12.66
C GLY A 338 20.21 19.13 12.58
N LEU A 339 20.01 18.49 13.75
CA LEU A 339 19.12 17.34 13.89
C LEU A 339 17.67 17.80 13.81
N TYR A 340 16.87 17.05 13.05
CA TYR A 340 15.40 17.17 13.00
C TYR A 340 14.76 15.93 13.59
N GLU A 341 13.82 16.12 14.50
CA GLU A 341 12.93 15.05 14.97
C GLU A 341 11.74 14.97 14.03
N CYS A 342 11.42 13.81 13.50
CA CYS A 342 10.40 13.59 12.48
C CYS A 342 9.74 12.22 12.65
N GLY A 343 8.89 11.83 11.71
CA GLY A 343 8.00 10.68 11.87
C GLY A 343 6.91 10.97 12.92
N GLU A 344 6.60 9.98 13.72
CA GLU A 344 5.75 10.10 14.92
C GLU A 344 6.62 10.17 16.20
N SER A 345 7.70 10.97 16.13
CA SER A 345 8.78 11.06 17.14
C SER A 345 9.65 9.80 17.24
N ASP A 346 9.67 9.00 16.21
CA ASP A 346 10.45 7.77 16.09
C ASP A 346 11.60 7.88 15.06
N HIS A 347 11.69 8.99 14.34
CA HIS A 347 12.75 9.26 13.38
C HIS A 347 13.55 10.51 13.72
N MET A 348 14.83 10.48 13.43
CA MET A 348 15.74 11.62 13.50
C MET A 348 16.47 11.77 12.17
N MET A 349 16.54 12.99 11.65
CA MET A 349 17.13 13.26 10.34
C MET A 349 18.18 14.37 10.41
N VAL A 350 19.22 14.20 9.60
CA VAL A 350 20.17 15.26 9.26
C VAL A 350 20.28 15.36 7.74
N VAL A 351 20.39 16.56 7.21
CA VAL A 351 20.45 16.80 5.76
C VAL A 351 21.72 17.59 5.44
N GLY A 352 22.45 17.13 4.42
CA GLY A 352 23.58 17.85 3.83
C GLY A 352 23.24 18.33 2.42
N LEU A 353 23.40 19.61 2.13
CA LEU A 353 23.19 20.16 0.81
C LEU A 353 24.41 19.92 -0.08
N VAL A 354 24.23 19.14 -1.15
CA VAL A 354 25.30 18.83 -2.11
C VAL A 354 25.38 19.87 -3.22
N ASN A 355 24.23 20.18 -3.82
CA ASN A 355 24.19 21.03 -5.01
C ASN A 355 22.87 21.79 -5.12
N ILE A 356 22.93 22.95 -5.76
CA ILE A 356 21.78 23.77 -6.13
C ILE A 356 21.68 23.76 -7.65
N LYS A 357 20.55 23.32 -8.18
CA LYS A 357 20.25 23.34 -9.60
C LYS A 357 19.21 24.43 -9.87
N PRO A 358 19.61 25.56 -10.43
CA PRO A 358 18.70 26.68 -10.69
C PRO A 358 17.68 26.33 -11.78
N GLU A 359 16.60 27.08 -11.82
CA GLU A 359 15.69 27.09 -12.96
C GLU A 359 16.44 27.40 -14.26
N GLY A 360 16.03 26.81 -15.37
CA GLY A 360 16.64 27.03 -16.67
C GLY A 360 17.01 25.72 -17.37
N TYR A 361 18.11 25.74 -18.11
CA TYR A 361 18.57 24.53 -18.83
C TYR A 361 19.70 23.85 -18.06
N ARG A 362 19.58 22.56 -17.84
CA ARG A 362 20.67 21.74 -17.28
C ARG A 362 21.91 21.87 -18.16
N PRO A 363 23.09 22.19 -17.61
CA PRO A 363 24.32 22.35 -18.40
C PRO A 363 24.72 21.04 -19.06
N LEU A 364 25.36 21.13 -20.22
CA LEU A 364 25.85 19.95 -20.98
C LEU A 364 26.58 18.93 -20.08
N LYS A 365 27.45 19.43 -19.18
CA LYS A 365 28.21 18.55 -18.26
C LYS A 365 27.32 17.69 -17.39
N ALA A 366 26.15 18.20 -16.95
CA ALA A 366 25.22 17.46 -16.10
C ALA A 366 24.45 16.35 -16.84
N VAL A 367 24.32 16.44 -18.17
CA VAL A 367 23.58 15.49 -19.02
C VAL A 367 24.50 14.73 -19.98
N GLN A 368 25.80 14.93 -19.85
CA GLN A 368 26.81 14.41 -20.79
C GLN A 368 26.79 12.89 -20.91
N GLU A 369 26.69 12.18 -19.78
CA GLU A 369 26.68 10.71 -19.80
C GLU A 369 25.40 10.16 -20.44
N GLN A 370 24.26 10.79 -20.21
CA GLN A 370 23.00 10.45 -20.87
C GLN A 370 23.11 10.63 -22.39
N LEU A 371 23.64 11.76 -22.84
CA LEU A 371 23.83 12.04 -24.26
C LEU A 371 24.86 11.13 -24.88
N ARG A 372 25.95 10.82 -24.16
CA ARG A 372 26.99 9.86 -24.62
C ARG A 372 26.40 8.49 -24.86
N ALA A 373 25.60 7.98 -23.89
CA ALA A 373 24.94 6.68 -24.03
C ALA A 373 24.02 6.63 -25.25
N GLU A 374 23.32 7.73 -25.54
CA GLU A 374 22.44 7.84 -26.70
C GLU A 374 23.25 7.82 -28.02
N ILE A 375 24.35 8.59 -28.12
CA ILE A 375 25.21 8.60 -29.30
C ILE A 375 25.86 7.23 -29.53
N VAL A 376 26.32 6.59 -28.45
CA VAL A 376 26.88 5.23 -28.53
C VAL A 376 25.84 4.26 -29.08
N LYS A 377 24.61 4.32 -28.58
CA LYS A 377 23.50 3.50 -29.06
C LYS A 377 23.20 3.75 -30.53
N ASP A 378 23.21 5.01 -30.98
CA ASP A 378 22.95 5.40 -32.36
C ASP A 378 24.03 4.87 -33.28
N LYS A 379 25.30 5.04 -32.94
CA LYS A 379 26.43 4.53 -33.72
C LYS A 379 26.49 3.01 -33.80
N LYS A 380 26.12 2.33 -32.72
CA LYS A 380 25.96 0.87 -32.74
C LYS A 380 24.85 0.44 -33.71
N ALA A 381 23.69 1.12 -33.67
CA ALA A 381 22.60 0.86 -34.61
C ALA A 381 23.05 1.05 -36.06
N GLU A 382 23.75 2.17 -36.38
CA GLU A 382 24.27 2.46 -37.71
C GLU A 382 25.24 1.39 -38.20
N LYS A 383 26.14 0.94 -37.31
CA LYS A 383 27.10 -0.14 -37.63
C LYS A 383 26.36 -1.45 -37.93
N ILE A 384 25.44 -1.87 -37.09
CA ILE A 384 24.65 -3.08 -37.30
C ILE A 384 23.84 -2.98 -38.59
N MET A 385 23.20 -1.84 -38.86
CA MET A 385 22.42 -1.62 -40.07
C MET A 385 23.32 -1.64 -41.33
N ALA A 386 24.55 -1.11 -41.26
CA ALA A 386 25.50 -1.18 -42.33
C ALA A 386 25.94 -2.63 -42.66
N ASP A 387 26.24 -3.41 -41.61
CA ASP A 387 26.55 -4.82 -41.70
C ASP A 387 25.41 -5.64 -42.31
N MET A 388 24.15 -5.35 -41.88
CA MET A 388 22.94 -5.98 -42.42
C MET A 388 22.73 -5.66 -43.91
N LYS A 389 23.01 -4.43 -44.32
CA LYS A 389 22.95 -4.02 -45.74
C LYS A 389 24.04 -4.68 -46.56
N ALA A 390 25.27 -4.75 -46.04
CA ALA A 390 26.38 -5.39 -46.71
C ALA A 390 26.17 -6.90 -46.96
N ALA A 391 25.41 -7.53 -46.10
CA ALA A 391 25.07 -8.94 -46.22
C ALA A 391 24.09 -9.27 -47.36
N ASN A 392 23.41 -8.26 -47.93
CA ASN A 392 22.46 -8.39 -49.05
C ASN A 392 21.42 -9.51 -48.85
N ALA A 393 20.98 -9.76 -47.63
CA ALA A 393 20.00 -10.79 -47.32
C ALA A 393 18.61 -10.42 -47.82
N THR A 394 17.98 -11.36 -48.53
CA THR A 394 16.65 -11.20 -49.18
C THR A 394 15.55 -11.96 -48.47
N SER A 395 15.87 -12.77 -47.45
CA SER A 395 14.90 -13.54 -46.65
C SER A 395 15.23 -13.50 -45.18
N LEU A 396 14.21 -13.76 -44.34
CA LEU A 396 14.38 -13.87 -42.87
C LEU A 396 15.38 -14.99 -42.50
N ASP A 397 15.40 -16.09 -43.23
CA ASP A 397 16.27 -17.22 -42.90
C ASP A 397 17.75 -16.87 -43.15
N GLN A 398 18.03 -16.05 -44.14
CA GLN A 398 19.39 -15.51 -44.34
C GLN A 398 19.79 -14.55 -43.20
N TYR A 399 18.87 -13.73 -42.70
CA TYR A 399 19.13 -12.89 -41.51
C TYR A 399 19.33 -13.73 -40.26
N LYS A 400 18.57 -14.82 -40.05
CA LYS A 400 18.74 -15.74 -38.91
C LYS A 400 20.10 -16.42 -38.90
N ALA A 401 20.68 -16.69 -40.08
CA ALA A 401 21.99 -17.32 -40.23
C ALA A 401 23.17 -16.38 -39.91
N MET A 402 22.93 -15.09 -39.75
CA MET A 402 23.98 -14.14 -39.41
C MET A 402 24.43 -14.30 -37.95
N PRO A 403 25.72 -14.00 -37.63
CA PRO A 403 26.23 -14.03 -36.26
C PRO A 403 25.36 -13.16 -35.32
N ASN A 404 25.12 -13.64 -34.11
CA ASN A 404 24.34 -12.98 -33.08
C ASN A 404 22.84 -12.68 -33.41
N ALA A 405 22.33 -13.22 -34.53
CA ALA A 405 20.92 -13.03 -34.87
C ALA A 405 20.02 -13.84 -33.96
N VAL A 406 18.99 -13.19 -33.40
CA VAL A 406 17.96 -13.82 -32.61
C VAL A 406 16.63 -13.74 -33.36
N SER A 407 15.90 -14.85 -33.42
CA SER A 407 14.56 -14.89 -34.04
C SER A 407 13.48 -14.95 -32.96
N ASP A 408 12.47 -14.12 -33.11
CA ASP A 408 11.30 -14.12 -32.23
C ASP A 408 10.01 -13.98 -33.06
N SER A 409 8.87 -14.32 -32.48
CA SER A 409 7.56 -14.19 -33.13
C SER A 409 6.56 -13.49 -32.22
N LEU A 410 5.93 -12.45 -32.72
CA LEU A 410 4.91 -11.69 -31.98
C LEU A 410 3.53 -12.03 -32.54
N LYS A 411 2.69 -12.65 -31.70
CA LYS A 411 1.36 -13.10 -32.11
C LYS A 411 0.33 -11.97 -32.20
N MET A 412 0.49 -10.91 -31.42
CA MET A 412 -0.44 -9.79 -31.39
C MET A 412 0.32 -8.47 -31.14
N VAL A 413 0.23 -7.54 -32.09
CA VAL A 413 0.81 -6.21 -31.97
C VAL A 413 -0.25 -5.17 -32.29
N THR A 414 -0.49 -4.27 -31.37
CA THR A 414 -1.50 -3.20 -31.48
C THR A 414 -0.85 -1.85 -31.17
N PHE A 415 -1.52 -0.75 -31.53
CA PHE A 415 -1.07 0.59 -31.11
C PHE A 415 -1.30 0.85 -29.59
N ALA A 416 -2.26 0.13 -28.98
CA ALA A 416 -2.56 0.28 -27.55
C ALA A 416 -1.46 -0.32 -26.64
N ALA A 417 -0.68 -1.27 -27.15
CA ALA A 417 0.44 -1.85 -26.42
C ALA A 417 1.66 -1.95 -27.34
N PRO A 418 2.79 -1.34 -26.96
CA PRO A 418 4.04 -1.50 -27.71
C PRO A 418 4.41 -2.98 -27.88
N ALA A 419 4.98 -3.33 -29.03
CA ALA A 419 5.49 -4.67 -29.26
C ALA A 419 6.58 -5.00 -28.23
N TYR A 420 6.33 -5.98 -27.36
CA TYR A 420 7.33 -6.45 -26.40
C TYR A 420 8.10 -7.62 -27.00
N VAL A 421 9.42 -7.46 -27.10
CA VAL A 421 10.32 -8.47 -27.62
C VAL A 421 10.96 -9.23 -26.46
N SER A 422 10.50 -10.46 -26.22
CA SER A 422 10.89 -11.26 -25.05
C SER A 422 12.40 -11.56 -25.04
N ALA A 423 12.98 -11.84 -26.18
CA ALA A 423 14.40 -12.13 -26.30
C ALA A 423 15.32 -10.96 -25.87
N LEU A 424 14.85 -9.72 -25.98
CA LEU A 424 15.58 -8.52 -25.59
C LEU A 424 15.04 -7.88 -24.30
N ARG A 425 13.96 -8.41 -23.74
CA ARG A 425 13.23 -7.84 -22.60
C ARG A 425 12.91 -6.35 -22.77
N SER A 426 12.57 -5.97 -23.99
CA SER A 426 12.37 -4.56 -24.38
C SER A 426 11.05 -4.35 -25.11
N SER A 427 10.42 -3.21 -24.82
CA SER A 427 9.29 -2.70 -25.61
C SER A 427 9.81 -1.93 -26.81
N GLU A 428 9.33 -2.31 -28.01
CA GLU A 428 9.78 -1.80 -29.30
C GLU A 428 8.64 -1.14 -30.08
N PRO A 429 8.28 0.13 -29.78
CA PRO A 429 7.15 0.81 -30.43
C PRO A 429 7.29 0.91 -31.94
N LEU A 430 8.53 1.12 -32.45
CA LEU A 430 8.79 1.21 -33.88
C LEU A 430 8.50 -0.09 -34.63
N VAL A 431 8.71 -1.25 -33.99
CA VAL A 431 8.33 -2.55 -34.54
C VAL A 431 6.82 -2.59 -34.78
N GLY A 432 6.03 -2.13 -33.83
CA GLY A 432 4.56 -1.99 -33.96
C GLY A 432 4.16 -1.02 -35.06
N ALA A 433 4.78 0.15 -35.13
CA ALA A 433 4.51 1.16 -36.13
C ALA A 433 4.81 0.67 -37.57
N TYR A 434 5.99 0.11 -37.80
CA TYR A 434 6.33 -0.46 -39.08
C TYR A 434 5.43 -1.59 -39.52
N ALA A 435 5.11 -2.46 -38.58
CA ALA A 435 4.25 -3.56 -38.87
C ALA A 435 2.80 -3.14 -39.26
N SER A 436 2.33 -1.99 -38.81
CA SER A 436 1.00 -1.48 -39.19
C SER A 436 0.93 -1.10 -40.67
N VAL A 437 2.00 -0.54 -41.21
CA VAL A 437 2.08 -0.08 -42.62
C VAL A 437 2.70 -1.10 -43.55
N ALA A 438 3.49 -2.08 -43.05
CA ALA A 438 4.16 -3.10 -43.87
C ALA A 438 3.16 -3.91 -44.72
N GLU A 439 3.55 -4.26 -45.92
CA GLU A 439 2.83 -5.21 -46.77
C GLU A 439 2.97 -6.65 -46.20
N VAL A 440 1.93 -7.44 -46.35
CA VAL A 440 1.94 -8.84 -45.91
C VAL A 440 2.93 -9.63 -46.77
N ASN A 441 3.69 -10.50 -46.12
CA ASN A 441 4.74 -11.33 -46.70
C ASN A 441 5.93 -10.58 -47.33
N LYS A 442 6.04 -9.27 -47.08
CA LYS A 442 7.20 -8.48 -47.56
C LYS A 442 8.18 -8.27 -46.42
N LEU A 443 9.45 -8.45 -46.71
CA LEU A 443 10.56 -8.22 -45.78
C LEU A 443 10.78 -6.73 -45.60
N SER A 444 10.95 -6.27 -44.34
CA SER A 444 11.28 -4.87 -44.05
C SER A 444 12.74 -4.58 -44.31
N ALA A 445 13.09 -3.30 -44.54
CA ALA A 445 14.46 -2.83 -44.33
C ALA A 445 14.82 -2.94 -42.84
N PRO A 446 16.15 -2.87 -42.50
CA PRO A 446 16.58 -2.79 -41.10
C PRO A 446 15.97 -1.58 -40.37
N ILE A 447 15.39 -1.80 -39.20
CA ILE A 447 14.71 -0.83 -38.38
C ILE A 447 15.46 -0.66 -37.06
N LYS A 448 15.87 0.56 -36.73
CA LYS A 448 16.49 0.89 -35.46
C LYS A 448 15.41 0.87 -34.37
N GLY A 449 15.55 0.00 -33.37
CA GLY A 449 14.66 -0.09 -32.22
C GLY A 449 15.27 0.45 -30.91
N ASN A 450 14.62 0.17 -29.80
CA ASN A 450 15.11 0.57 -28.49
C ASN A 450 16.31 -0.26 -28.01
N ALA A 451 16.28 -1.57 -28.20
CA ALA A 451 17.31 -2.48 -27.70
C ALA A 451 18.13 -3.15 -28.80
N GLY A 452 17.82 -2.94 -30.08
CA GLY A 452 18.51 -3.55 -31.20
C GLY A 452 18.02 -3.05 -32.55
N VAL A 453 18.56 -3.67 -33.61
CA VAL A 453 18.14 -3.45 -35.00
C VAL A 453 17.30 -4.65 -35.44
N PHE A 454 16.15 -4.39 -36.03
CA PHE A 454 15.16 -5.38 -36.40
C PHE A 454 14.95 -5.45 -37.92
N VAL A 455 14.71 -6.66 -38.39
CA VAL A 455 14.09 -6.92 -39.70
C VAL A 455 12.84 -7.74 -39.45
N LEU A 456 11.74 -7.36 -40.05
CA LEU A 456 10.44 -8.03 -39.80
C LEU A 456 9.74 -8.39 -41.11
N GLN A 457 8.92 -9.43 -41.03
CA GLN A 457 8.00 -9.82 -42.07
C GLN A 457 6.63 -10.06 -41.42
N VAL A 458 5.59 -9.43 -41.95
CA VAL A 458 4.22 -9.53 -41.46
C VAL A 458 3.49 -10.62 -42.23
N TYR A 459 2.99 -11.65 -41.55
CA TYR A 459 2.30 -12.78 -42.19
C TYR A 459 0.76 -12.63 -42.23
N GLY A 460 0.20 -11.76 -41.42
CA GLY A 460 -1.25 -11.55 -41.40
C GLY A 460 -1.62 -10.17 -40.87
N LYS A 461 -2.75 -9.65 -41.31
CA LYS A 461 -3.39 -8.39 -40.89
C LYS A 461 -4.88 -8.63 -40.72
N ASP A 462 -5.35 -8.59 -39.47
CA ASP A 462 -6.75 -8.69 -39.14
C ASP A 462 -7.28 -7.34 -38.64
N LYS A 463 -8.46 -6.95 -39.10
CA LYS A 463 -9.21 -5.85 -38.50
C LYS A 463 -10.10 -6.42 -37.41
N LEU A 464 -10.04 -5.84 -36.21
CA LEU A 464 -11.07 -6.09 -35.23
C LEU A 464 -12.38 -5.47 -35.73
N ASN A 465 -13.47 -6.26 -35.76
CA ASN A 465 -14.82 -5.79 -36.00
C ASN A 465 -15.35 -5.07 -34.75
N ASP A 466 -14.63 -4.04 -34.30
CA ASP A 466 -15.06 -3.21 -33.19
C ASP A 466 -15.69 -1.94 -33.76
N THR A 467 -16.98 -1.81 -33.59
CA THR A 467 -17.68 -0.56 -33.91
C THR A 467 -17.36 0.46 -32.84
N PHE A 468 -16.80 1.59 -33.24
CA PHE A 468 -16.56 2.70 -32.34
C PHE A 468 -17.88 3.15 -31.71
N ASN A 469 -17.99 3.07 -30.39
CA ASN A 469 -19.11 3.61 -29.64
C ASN A 469 -18.64 4.83 -28.85
N ALA A 470 -19.03 6.01 -29.27
CA ALA A 470 -18.61 7.26 -28.66
C ALA A 470 -19.01 7.37 -27.20
N LYS A 471 -20.16 6.81 -26.79
CA LYS A 471 -20.61 6.82 -25.38
C LYS A 471 -19.74 5.93 -24.48
N ASP A 472 -19.34 4.76 -24.96
CA ASP A 472 -18.51 3.83 -24.20
C ASP A 472 -17.08 4.38 -24.04
N GLU A 473 -16.54 5.02 -25.10
CA GLU A 473 -15.24 5.68 -25.03
C GLU A 473 -15.27 6.92 -24.12
N GLU A 474 -16.34 7.73 -24.17
CA GLU A 474 -16.54 8.87 -23.27
C GLU A 474 -16.63 8.40 -21.80
N ALA A 475 -17.41 7.34 -21.53
CA ALA A 475 -17.52 6.76 -20.19
C ALA A 475 -16.15 6.22 -19.69
N THR A 476 -15.39 5.57 -20.57
CA THR A 476 -14.04 5.06 -20.25
C THR A 476 -13.08 6.20 -19.93
N LEU A 477 -13.06 7.26 -20.72
CA LEU A 477 -12.23 8.44 -20.49
C LEU A 477 -12.65 9.18 -19.22
N THR A 478 -13.95 9.33 -18.98
CA THR A 478 -14.49 9.96 -17.77
C THR A 478 -14.06 9.20 -16.51
N ASN A 479 -14.21 7.88 -16.53
CA ASN A 479 -13.76 7.03 -15.41
C ASN A 479 -12.24 7.10 -15.19
N MET A 480 -11.47 7.14 -16.27
CA MET A 480 -10.01 7.29 -16.18
C MET A 480 -9.64 8.66 -15.58
N HIS A 481 -10.25 9.75 -16.04
CA HIS A 481 -10.03 11.09 -15.49
C HIS A 481 -10.45 11.19 -14.03
N ALA A 482 -11.57 10.59 -13.63
CA ALA A 482 -12.02 10.55 -12.24
C ALA A 482 -11.02 9.84 -11.32
N ARG A 483 -10.41 8.73 -11.78
CA ARG A 483 -9.34 8.03 -11.03
C ARG A 483 -8.08 8.89 -10.90
N PHE A 484 -7.68 9.61 -11.95
CA PHE A 484 -6.56 10.53 -11.89
C PHE A 484 -6.84 11.73 -10.98
N ALA A 485 -8.05 12.29 -11.05
CA ALA A 485 -8.46 13.40 -10.17
C ALA A 485 -8.46 12.98 -8.70
N SER A 486 -8.99 11.80 -8.37
CA SER A 486 -8.96 11.26 -6.99
C SER A 486 -7.53 11.07 -6.48
N ARG A 487 -6.62 10.61 -7.35
CA ARG A 487 -5.21 10.43 -6.99
C ARG A 487 -4.53 11.79 -6.72
N LEU A 488 -4.75 12.78 -7.60
CA LEU A 488 -4.25 14.13 -7.42
C LEU A 488 -4.80 14.80 -6.15
N MET A 489 -6.08 14.57 -5.84
CA MET A 489 -6.69 15.08 -4.60
C MET A 489 -6.06 14.44 -3.36
N ASN A 490 -5.84 13.13 -3.36
CA ASN A 490 -5.14 12.46 -2.25
C ASN A 490 -3.71 12.98 -2.09
N ASP A 491 -2.98 13.20 -3.19
CA ASP A 491 -1.62 13.74 -3.16
C ASP A 491 -1.59 15.20 -2.64
N LEU A 492 -2.70 15.95 -2.74
CA LEU A 492 -2.83 17.32 -2.22
C LEU A 492 -3.21 17.37 -0.72
N TYR A 493 -3.87 16.33 -0.19
CA TYR A 493 -4.32 16.26 1.21
C TYR A 493 -3.36 15.52 2.14
N LEU A 494 -2.36 14.81 1.62
CA LEU A 494 -1.28 14.17 2.37
C LEU A 494 -0.06 15.08 2.48
#